data_407074fa39ba13d0cfd2b856e97703d4
#
_entry.id   407074fa39ba13d0cfd2b856e97703d4
#
_cell.length_a   1.000
_cell.length_b   1.000
_cell.length_c   1.000
_cell.angle_alpha   90.00
_cell.angle_beta   90.00
_cell.angle_gamma   90.00
#
_symmetry.space_group_name_H-M   'P 1'
#
loop_
_entity.id
_entity.type
_entity.pdbx_description
1 polymer ?
#
loop_
_entity_poly.entity_id
_entity_poly.type
_entity_poly.pdbx_seq_one_letter_code
_entity_poly.pdbx_strand_id
1 'polypeptide(L)'
;MFKDRLEAGHLLADKMKKYKNIDAIILAVPRGGVPVASVIARELSLPMELVLTKKIGHPNNNEYAIGAASLTDYFVIPHENIPEKYVEDELKKIRVRLHEMQQLFMGNKPPVNVKGKIIILVDDGVATGNTLLGTVSVLKKNSPKKIIIAVPVASENAVKKLSAEVDEIVTCLIPKEFYGVGAFYENFEQLEDDEVVSYLFKSKKLTTDTTKNL
;
A
#
# COMPACT_ATOMS: atom_id res chain seq x y z
N MET A 1 -5.49 3.52 -21.28
CA MET A 1 -4.60 2.40 -20.92
C MET A 1 -3.26 3.01 -20.57
N PHE A 2 -2.60 2.56 -19.50
CA PHE A 2 -1.25 3.01 -19.13
C PHE A 2 -0.22 2.16 -19.89
N LYS A 3 0.88 2.77 -20.30
CA LYS A 3 1.99 2.04 -20.89
C LYS A 3 2.60 1.05 -19.88
N ASP A 4 2.86 1.55 -18.67
CA ASP A 4 3.45 0.79 -17.57
C ASP A 4 3.15 1.46 -16.22
N ARG A 5 3.67 0.90 -15.11
CA ARG A 5 3.50 1.45 -13.76
C ARG A 5 4.18 2.80 -13.55
N LEU A 6 5.22 3.11 -14.32
CA LEU A 6 5.92 4.40 -14.20
C LEU A 6 5.09 5.52 -14.80
N GLU A 7 4.54 5.33 -16.01
CA GLU A 7 3.62 6.30 -16.62
C GLU A 7 2.39 6.49 -15.74
N ALA A 8 1.80 5.41 -15.23
CA ALA A 8 0.69 5.49 -14.30
C ALA A 8 1.03 6.31 -13.05
N GLY A 9 2.25 6.16 -12.52
CA GLY A 9 2.78 6.95 -11.42
C GLY A 9 2.87 8.44 -11.74
N HIS A 10 3.33 8.82 -12.95
CA HIS A 10 3.40 10.22 -13.41
C HIS A 10 2.01 10.86 -13.48
N LEU A 11 1.06 10.18 -14.12
CA LEU A 11 -0.31 10.68 -14.23
C LEU A 11 -0.99 10.82 -12.86
N LEU A 12 -0.70 9.91 -11.94
CA LEU A 12 -1.25 9.98 -10.59
C LEU A 12 -0.58 11.10 -9.77
N ALA A 13 0.72 11.28 -9.89
CA ALA A 13 1.45 12.38 -9.23
C ALA A 13 0.94 13.76 -9.67
N ASP A 14 0.59 13.91 -10.95
CA ASP A 14 -0.02 15.15 -11.47
C ASP A 14 -1.32 15.52 -10.76
N LYS A 15 -2.17 14.53 -10.47
CA LYS A 15 -3.41 14.73 -9.69
C LYS A 15 -3.16 15.04 -8.22
N MET A 16 -1.95 14.75 -7.75
CA MET A 16 -1.57 14.86 -6.34
C MET A 16 -0.67 16.08 -6.05
N LYS A 17 -0.50 17.02 -6.97
CA LYS A 17 0.37 18.21 -6.82
C LYS A 17 0.10 19.02 -5.55
N LYS A 18 -1.14 19.01 -5.04
CA LYS A 18 -1.51 19.66 -3.76
C LYS A 18 -0.79 19.07 -2.53
N TYR A 19 -0.19 17.89 -2.66
CA TYR A 19 0.56 17.22 -1.59
C TYR A 19 2.07 17.42 -1.71
N LYS A 20 2.54 18.23 -2.65
CA LYS A 20 3.97 18.50 -2.83
C LYS A 20 4.55 19.24 -1.62
N ASN A 21 5.68 18.74 -1.10
CA ASN A 21 6.42 19.34 0.02
C ASN A 21 5.63 19.49 1.34
N ILE A 22 4.57 18.72 1.56
CA ILE A 22 3.87 18.71 2.85
C ILE A 22 4.48 17.66 3.80
N ASP A 23 4.13 17.71 5.08
CA ASP A 23 4.50 16.66 6.05
C ASP A 23 3.61 15.41 5.85
N ALA A 24 3.96 14.62 4.86
CA ALA A 24 3.30 13.36 4.53
C ALA A 24 4.33 12.27 4.24
N ILE A 25 3.91 11.02 4.33
CA ILE A 25 4.70 9.86 3.98
C ILE A 25 3.95 8.97 2.99
N ILE A 26 4.66 8.53 1.96
CA ILE A 26 4.15 7.55 1.00
C ILE A 26 4.43 6.15 1.53
N LEU A 27 3.39 5.33 1.62
CA LEU A 27 3.48 3.92 1.96
C LEU A 27 3.11 3.09 0.73
N ALA A 28 4.11 2.44 0.15
CA ALA A 28 3.93 1.57 -1.01
C ALA A 28 3.52 0.16 -0.60
N VAL A 29 2.49 -0.38 -1.23
CA VAL A 29 2.11 -1.80 -1.08
C VAL A 29 2.99 -2.62 -2.03
N PRO A 30 3.85 -3.50 -1.54
CA PRO A 30 4.68 -4.33 -2.40
C PRO A 30 3.87 -5.48 -3.03
N ARG A 31 4.23 -5.95 -4.22
CA ARG A 31 5.33 -5.43 -5.04
C ARG A 31 4.84 -4.33 -6.00
N GLY A 32 3.63 -4.47 -6.57
CA GLY A 32 3.11 -3.65 -7.68
C GLY A 32 3.05 -2.15 -7.41
N GLY A 33 2.71 -1.74 -6.19
CA GLY A 33 2.64 -0.33 -5.80
C GLY A 33 3.98 0.39 -5.74
N VAL A 34 5.11 -0.34 -5.67
CA VAL A 34 6.43 0.27 -5.45
C VAL A 34 6.92 1.15 -6.61
N PRO A 35 6.85 0.74 -7.89
CA PRO A 35 7.20 1.62 -9.00
C PRO A 35 6.35 2.89 -9.06
N VAL A 36 5.02 2.75 -8.90
CA VAL A 36 4.07 3.87 -8.86
C VAL A 36 4.43 4.84 -7.75
N ALA A 37 4.62 4.33 -6.52
CA ALA A 37 4.99 5.12 -5.34
C ALA A 37 6.33 5.82 -5.51
N SER A 38 7.32 5.19 -6.16
CA SER A 38 8.64 5.78 -6.39
C SER A 38 8.58 7.03 -7.27
N VAL A 39 7.71 7.03 -8.28
CA VAL A 39 7.46 8.21 -9.13
C VAL A 39 6.78 9.31 -8.33
N ILE A 40 5.70 8.98 -7.60
CA ILE A 40 4.96 9.94 -6.78
C ILE A 40 5.89 10.57 -5.73
N ALA A 41 6.69 9.77 -5.03
CA ALA A 41 7.63 10.22 -4.02
C ALA A 41 8.63 11.25 -4.57
N ARG A 42 9.19 10.97 -5.74
CA ARG A 42 10.12 11.87 -6.44
C ARG A 42 9.45 13.18 -6.84
N GLU A 43 8.28 13.15 -7.47
CA GLU A 43 7.62 14.34 -8.00
C GLU A 43 7.03 15.23 -6.93
N LEU A 44 6.55 14.63 -5.83
CA LEU A 44 6.01 15.36 -4.70
C LEU A 44 7.06 15.73 -3.65
N SER A 45 8.30 15.24 -3.79
CA SER A 45 9.39 15.41 -2.81
C SER A 45 8.98 14.91 -1.42
N LEU A 46 8.38 13.71 -1.37
CA LEU A 46 7.93 13.06 -0.14
C LEU A 46 8.75 11.80 0.16
N PRO A 47 8.98 11.47 1.44
CA PRO A 47 9.60 10.22 1.81
C PRO A 47 8.71 9.02 1.44
N MET A 48 9.35 7.92 1.00
CA MET A 48 8.66 6.67 0.67
C MET A 48 9.19 5.52 1.54
N GLU A 49 8.26 4.72 2.05
CA GLU A 49 8.53 3.49 2.78
C GLU A 49 7.57 2.39 2.29
N LEU A 50 7.84 1.14 2.68
CA LEU A 50 6.90 0.04 2.44
C LEU A 50 5.91 -0.09 3.58
N VAL A 51 4.68 -0.50 3.25
CA VAL A 51 3.73 -1.05 4.21
C VAL A 51 3.62 -2.56 4.00
N LEU A 52 4.04 -3.32 5.00
CA LEU A 52 3.99 -4.77 4.97
C LEU A 52 2.78 -5.26 5.76
N THR A 53 1.77 -5.70 5.03
CA THR A 53 0.54 -6.27 5.60
C THR A 53 0.13 -7.54 4.83
N LYS A 54 -0.56 -8.43 5.52
CA LYS A 54 -1.19 -9.62 4.90
C LYS A 54 -2.58 -9.84 5.46
N LYS A 55 -3.50 -10.30 4.60
CA LYS A 55 -4.85 -10.69 5.04
C LYS A 55 -4.77 -11.89 6.00
N ILE A 56 -5.67 -11.93 6.96
CA ILE A 56 -6.00 -13.10 7.75
C ILE A 56 -7.21 -13.73 7.05
N GLY A 57 -7.04 -14.93 6.49
CA GLY A 57 -8.09 -15.63 5.77
C GLY A 57 -9.05 -16.34 6.71
N HIS A 58 -10.28 -16.60 6.26
CA HIS A 58 -11.24 -17.45 6.97
C HIS A 58 -10.79 -18.91 6.92
N PRO A 59 -10.96 -19.72 7.99
CA PRO A 59 -10.48 -21.11 8.03
C PRO A 59 -11.01 -21.99 6.90
N ASN A 60 -12.25 -21.78 6.47
CA ASN A 60 -12.90 -22.57 5.42
C ASN A 60 -12.78 -21.93 4.02
N ASN A 61 -12.31 -20.70 3.90
CA ASN A 61 -12.13 -19.99 2.63
C ASN A 61 -11.05 -18.92 2.78
N ASN A 62 -9.82 -19.28 2.49
CA ASN A 62 -8.67 -18.38 2.63
C ASN A 62 -8.74 -17.10 1.75
N GLU A 63 -9.58 -17.10 0.71
CA GLU A 63 -9.82 -15.89 -0.10
C GLU A 63 -10.75 -14.89 0.60
N TYR A 64 -11.58 -15.34 1.52
CA TYR A 64 -12.41 -14.48 2.35
C TYR A 64 -11.56 -13.94 3.53
N ALA A 65 -11.25 -12.64 3.49
CA ALA A 65 -10.47 -11.99 4.54
C ALA A 65 -11.36 -11.69 5.77
N ILE A 66 -10.95 -12.19 6.92
CA ILE A 66 -11.54 -11.88 8.23
C ILE A 66 -10.74 -10.81 8.98
N GLY A 67 -9.61 -10.41 8.46
CA GLY A 67 -8.75 -9.41 9.06
C GLY A 67 -7.47 -9.18 8.27
N ALA A 68 -6.57 -8.42 8.86
CA ALA A 68 -5.23 -8.20 8.34
C ALA A 68 -4.23 -8.02 9.49
N ALA A 69 -2.96 -8.33 9.21
CA ALA A 69 -1.87 -8.15 10.15
C ALA A 69 -0.68 -7.44 9.50
N SER A 70 0.02 -6.65 10.31
CA SER A 70 1.36 -6.14 10.07
C SER A 70 2.37 -6.88 10.96
N LEU A 71 3.60 -6.41 10.98
CA LEU A 71 4.63 -6.93 11.87
C LEU A 71 4.28 -6.77 13.36
N THR A 72 3.66 -5.64 13.72
CA THR A 72 3.36 -5.27 15.11
C THR A 72 1.90 -5.38 15.47
N ASP A 73 1.01 -5.06 14.53
CA ASP A 73 -0.41 -4.90 14.76
C ASP A 73 -1.24 -5.88 13.92
N TYR A 74 -2.46 -6.08 14.32
CA TYR A 74 -3.45 -6.81 13.54
C TYR A 74 -4.85 -6.26 13.79
N PHE A 75 -5.75 -6.54 12.84
CA PHE A 75 -7.17 -6.25 12.93
C PHE A 75 -7.96 -7.50 12.52
N VAL A 76 -8.96 -7.87 13.29
CA VAL A 76 -9.88 -8.97 12.98
C VAL A 76 -11.30 -8.48 13.14
N ILE A 77 -12.16 -8.76 12.16
CA ILE A 77 -13.60 -8.57 12.27
C ILE A 77 -14.13 -9.69 13.16
N PRO A 78 -14.89 -9.39 14.23
CA PRO A 78 -15.46 -10.44 15.07
C PRO A 78 -16.36 -11.39 14.26
N HIS A 79 -16.12 -12.68 14.41
CA HIS A 79 -16.92 -13.74 13.81
C HIS A 79 -17.25 -14.81 14.86
N GLU A 80 -18.52 -15.12 15.03
CA GLU A 80 -19.00 -16.03 16.10
C GLU A 80 -18.42 -17.45 16.02
N ASN A 81 -18.00 -17.89 14.84
CA ASN A 81 -17.59 -19.29 14.60
C ASN A 81 -16.08 -19.44 14.31
N ILE A 82 -15.25 -18.42 14.60
CA ILE A 82 -13.80 -18.52 14.39
C ILE A 82 -13.11 -18.61 15.76
N PRO A 83 -12.44 -19.74 16.05
CA PRO A 83 -11.71 -19.90 17.30
C PRO A 83 -10.57 -18.88 17.40
N GLU A 84 -10.38 -18.28 18.56
CA GLU A 84 -9.27 -17.36 18.85
C GLU A 84 -7.91 -18.01 18.55
N LYS A 85 -7.76 -19.29 18.91
CA LYS A 85 -6.55 -20.07 18.60
C LYS A 85 -6.23 -20.11 17.12
N TYR A 86 -7.23 -20.17 16.23
CA TYR A 86 -6.99 -20.11 14.77
C TYR A 86 -6.37 -18.77 14.37
N VAL A 87 -6.90 -17.68 14.88
CA VAL A 87 -6.37 -16.33 14.62
C VAL A 87 -4.93 -16.20 15.10
N GLU A 88 -4.63 -16.68 16.31
CA GLU A 88 -3.27 -16.68 16.86
C GLU A 88 -2.28 -17.46 15.99
N ASP A 89 -2.67 -18.65 15.53
CA ASP A 89 -1.82 -19.50 14.71
C ASP A 89 -1.59 -18.91 13.32
N GLU A 90 -2.61 -18.29 12.71
CA GLU A 90 -2.46 -17.55 11.46
C GLU A 90 -1.59 -16.31 11.62
N LEU A 91 -1.72 -15.58 12.72
CA LEU A 91 -0.86 -14.43 13.03
C LEU A 91 0.61 -14.83 13.12
N LYS A 92 0.93 -15.97 13.75
CA LYS A 92 2.31 -16.48 13.82
C LYS A 92 2.87 -16.73 12.41
N LYS A 93 2.13 -17.44 11.56
CA LYS A 93 2.53 -17.73 10.17
C LYS A 93 2.71 -16.45 9.35
N ILE A 94 1.75 -15.52 9.46
CA ILE A 94 1.81 -14.24 8.75
C ILE A 94 3.04 -13.44 9.19
N ARG A 95 3.30 -13.35 10.49
CA ARG A 95 4.45 -12.60 11.01
C ARG A 95 5.79 -13.16 10.54
N VAL A 96 5.96 -14.47 10.46
CA VAL A 96 7.16 -15.08 9.87
C VAL A 96 7.37 -14.56 8.45
N ARG A 97 6.34 -14.63 7.61
CA ARG A 97 6.41 -14.15 6.21
C ARG A 97 6.66 -12.65 6.11
N LEU A 98 6.05 -11.85 6.99
CA LEU A 98 6.27 -10.41 7.01
C LEU A 98 7.70 -10.06 7.47
N HIS A 99 8.29 -10.83 8.40
CA HIS A 99 9.68 -10.68 8.78
C HIS A 99 10.64 -11.05 7.65
N GLU A 100 10.38 -12.11 6.90
CA GLU A 100 11.16 -12.46 5.70
C GLU A 100 11.12 -11.32 4.68
N MET A 101 9.93 -10.78 4.39
CA MET A 101 9.77 -9.63 3.50
C MET A 101 10.47 -8.37 4.04
N GLN A 102 10.40 -8.12 5.34
CA GLN A 102 11.09 -6.99 5.97
C GLN A 102 12.60 -7.12 5.79
N GLN A 103 13.17 -8.27 6.10
CA GLN A 103 14.61 -8.52 5.94
C GLN A 103 15.05 -8.34 4.48
N LEU A 104 14.26 -8.86 3.54
CA LEU A 104 14.55 -8.80 2.12
C LEU A 104 14.53 -7.36 1.59
N PHE A 105 13.49 -6.58 1.89
CA PHE A 105 13.27 -5.26 1.30
C PHE A 105 13.83 -4.11 2.13
N MET A 106 13.88 -4.24 3.45
CA MET A 106 14.17 -3.14 4.37
C MET A 106 15.37 -3.41 5.29
N GLY A 107 15.86 -4.66 5.32
CA GLY A 107 16.88 -5.11 6.29
C GLY A 107 16.33 -5.01 7.71
N ASN A 108 17.17 -4.53 8.63
CA ASN A 108 16.80 -4.37 10.05
C ASN A 108 16.06 -3.06 10.35
N LYS A 109 15.61 -2.32 9.34
CA LYS A 109 14.90 -1.06 9.55
C LYS A 109 13.54 -1.32 10.18
N PRO A 110 13.19 -0.69 11.32
CA PRO A 110 11.87 -0.85 11.91
C PRO A 110 10.78 -0.23 11.01
N PRO A 111 9.53 -0.67 11.13
CA PRO A 111 8.40 -0.03 10.47
C PRO A 111 8.35 1.46 10.81
N VAL A 112 7.92 2.27 9.82
CA VAL A 112 7.82 3.71 10.00
C VAL A 112 6.72 4.06 11.01
N ASN A 113 7.00 5.05 11.86
CA ASN A 113 5.99 5.60 12.76
C ASN A 113 5.04 6.52 11.97
N VAL A 114 3.77 6.14 11.91
CA VAL A 114 2.71 6.86 11.19
C VAL A 114 1.86 7.78 12.08
N LYS A 115 2.08 7.77 13.40
CA LYS A 115 1.29 8.55 14.35
C LYS A 115 1.31 10.04 14.04
N GLY A 116 0.12 10.62 13.89
CA GLY A 116 -0.07 12.04 13.60
C GLY A 116 0.35 12.50 12.20
N LYS A 117 0.79 11.60 11.31
CA LYS A 117 1.23 11.93 9.95
C LYS A 117 0.12 11.77 8.92
N ILE A 118 0.24 12.48 7.81
CA ILE A 118 -0.56 12.23 6.62
C ILE A 118 0.08 11.05 5.89
N ILE A 119 -0.72 10.01 5.64
CA ILE A 119 -0.31 8.79 4.96
C ILE A 119 -0.90 8.77 3.55
N ILE A 120 -0.05 8.56 2.55
CA ILE A 120 -0.46 8.29 1.18
C ILE A 120 -0.16 6.83 0.88
N LEU A 121 -1.20 6.01 0.89
CA LEU A 121 -1.10 4.57 0.63
C LEU A 121 -1.21 4.33 -0.88
N VAL A 122 -0.19 3.72 -1.47
CA VAL A 122 -0.06 3.56 -2.92
C VAL A 122 -0.01 2.09 -3.32
N ASP A 123 -0.79 1.74 -4.36
CA ASP A 123 -0.74 0.45 -5.04
C ASP A 123 -0.84 0.67 -6.57
N ASP A 124 -0.58 -0.35 -7.39
CA ASP A 124 -0.67 -0.28 -8.86
C ASP A 124 -2.12 -0.35 -9.39
N GLY A 125 -3.07 -0.68 -8.54
CA GLY A 125 -4.49 -0.67 -8.83
C GLY A 125 -5.29 -1.47 -7.81
N VAL A 126 -6.61 -1.32 -7.87
CA VAL A 126 -7.46 -1.94 -6.88
C VAL A 126 -8.69 -2.59 -7.53
N ALA A 127 -8.83 -3.91 -7.35
CA ALA A 127 -9.97 -4.69 -7.83
C ALA A 127 -11.08 -4.81 -6.77
N THR A 128 -10.83 -5.51 -5.68
CA THR A 128 -11.81 -5.76 -4.61
C THR A 128 -11.68 -4.81 -3.42
N GLY A 129 -10.54 -4.19 -3.27
CA GLY A 129 -10.20 -3.32 -2.14
C GLY A 129 -9.87 -4.04 -0.83
N ASN A 130 -9.97 -5.36 -0.75
CA ASN A 130 -9.82 -6.09 0.51
C ASN A 130 -8.41 -5.94 1.11
N THR A 131 -7.37 -5.98 0.30
CA THR A 131 -5.97 -5.81 0.76
C THR A 131 -5.77 -4.41 1.35
N LEU A 132 -6.17 -3.37 0.61
CA LEU A 132 -6.05 -1.99 1.07
C LEU A 132 -6.92 -1.72 2.30
N LEU A 133 -8.14 -2.28 2.34
CA LEU A 133 -9.01 -2.15 3.51
C LEU A 133 -8.37 -2.74 4.77
N GLY A 134 -7.78 -3.93 4.66
CA GLY A 134 -7.04 -4.54 5.76
C GLY A 134 -5.84 -3.69 6.19
N THR A 135 -5.08 -3.16 5.22
CA THR A 135 -3.95 -2.27 5.48
C THR A 135 -4.39 -0.98 6.18
N VAL A 136 -5.46 -0.33 5.70
CA VAL A 136 -6.06 0.87 6.32
C VAL A 136 -6.49 0.59 7.77
N SER A 137 -7.14 -0.55 8.02
CA SER A 137 -7.59 -0.93 9.36
C SER A 137 -6.42 -1.09 10.35
N VAL A 138 -5.30 -1.66 9.89
CA VAL A 138 -4.07 -1.77 10.69
C VAL A 138 -3.43 -0.40 10.91
N LEU A 139 -3.34 0.45 9.87
CA LEU A 139 -2.77 1.80 9.98
C LEU A 139 -3.55 2.70 10.94
N LYS A 140 -4.89 2.63 10.94
CA LYS A 140 -5.76 3.41 11.84
C LYS A 140 -5.44 3.17 13.31
N LYS A 141 -5.01 1.97 13.71
CA LYS A 141 -4.60 1.67 15.09
C LYS A 141 -3.43 2.52 15.58
N ASN A 142 -2.61 2.99 14.66
CA ASN A 142 -1.45 3.84 14.94
C ASN A 142 -1.76 5.34 14.84
N SER A 143 -3.04 5.72 14.81
CA SER A 143 -3.53 7.10 14.88
C SER A 143 -2.85 8.06 13.88
N PRO A 144 -2.85 7.78 12.56
CA PRO A 144 -2.40 8.73 11.55
C PRO A 144 -3.34 9.95 11.56
N LYS A 145 -2.82 11.11 11.11
CA LYS A 145 -3.63 12.34 10.96
C LYS A 145 -4.63 12.23 9.82
N LYS A 146 -4.22 11.63 8.71
CA LYS A 146 -5.05 11.34 7.53
C LYS A 146 -4.53 10.10 6.81
N ILE A 147 -5.43 9.38 6.15
CA ILE A 147 -5.11 8.31 5.21
C ILE A 147 -5.69 8.65 3.85
N ILE A 148 -4.82 8.71 2.84
CA ILE A 148 -5.16 8.95 1.44
C ILE A 148 -4.77 7.70 0.67
N ILE A 149 -5.66 7.16 -0.15
CA ILE A 149 -5.33 6.08 -1.09
C ILE A 149 -5.04 6.71 -2.44
N ALA A 150 -3.94 6.32 -3.05
CA ALA A 150 -3.54 6.75 -4.39
C ALA A 150 -3.25 5.52 -5.26
N VAL A 151 -4.12 5.28 -6.25
CA VAL A 151 -4.03 4.13 -7.17
C VAL A 151 -4.36 4.56 -8.60
N PRO A 152 -3.61 4.13 -9.62
CA PRO A 152 -3.89 4.52 -11.00
C PRO A 152 -5.28 4.10 -11.49
N VAL A 153 -5.73 2.91 -11.11
CA VAL A 153 -7.03 2.36 -11.50
C VAL A 153 -7.72 1.68 -10.33
N ALA A 154 -9.03 1.87 -10.21
CA ALA A 154 -9.85 1.25 -9.18
C ALA A 154 -11.21 0.83 -9.73
N SER A 155 -11.75 -0.32 -9.29
CA SER A 155 -13.14 -0.66 -9.57
C SER A 155 -14.11 0.25 -8.79
N GLU A 156 -15.31 0.46 -9.32
CA GLU A 156 -16.36 1.25 -8.62
C GLU A 156 -16.65 0.68 -7.22
N ASN A 157 -16.73 -0.64 -7.10
CA ASN A 157 -16.97 -1.32 -5.83
C ASN A 157 -15.85 -1.09 -4.82
N ALA A 158 -14.59 -1.12 -5.27
CA ALA A 158 -13.44 -0.84 -4.40
C ALA A 158 -13.45 0.62 -3.93
N VAL A 159 -13.71 1.57 -4.83
CA VAL A 159 -13.83 2.99 -4.48
C VAL A 159 -14.92 3.20 -3.43
N LYS A 160 -16.14 2.66 -3.66
CA LYS A 160 -17.25 2.78 -2.71
C LYS A 160 -16.90 2.21 -1.33
N LYS A 161 -16.27 1.03 -1.28
CA LYS A 161 -15.87 0.38 -0.03
C LYS A 161 -14.80 1.19 0.72
N LEU A 162 -13.76 1.63 0.01
CA LEU A 162 -12.62 2.30 0.62
C LEU A 162 -12.92 3.76 1.01
N SER A 163 -13.79 4.46 0.27
CA SER A 163 -14.19 5.84 0.58
C SER A 163 -14.86 5.98 1.95
N ALA A 164 -15.47 4.92 2.47
CA ALA A 164 -16.05 4.92 3.81
C ALA A 164 -14.99 4.86 4.92
N GLU A 165 -13.76 4.50 4.57
CA GLU A 165 -12.70 4.16 5.53
C GLU A 165 -11.49 5.10 5.48
N VAL A 166 -11.39 5.98 4.48
CA VAL A 166 -10.25 6.89 4.31
C VAL A 166 -10.70 8.31 4.04
N ASP A 167 -9.80 9.27 4.22
CA ASP A 167 -10.10 10.69 4.04
C ASP A 167 -10.21 11.09 2.56
N GLU A 168 -9.48 10.41 1.68
CA GLU A 168 -9.48 10.70 0.24
C GLU A 168 -9.01 9.48 -0.57
N ILE A 169 -9.57 9.34 -1.79
CA ILE A 169 -9.06 8.43 -2.82
C ILE A 169 -8.71 9.25 -4.05
N VAL A 170 -7.47 9.14 -4.51
CA VAL A 170 -6.98 9.73 -5.75
C VAL A 170 -6.77 8.61 -6.76
N THR A 171 -7.43 8.70 -7.92
CA THR A 171 -7.31 7.72 -8.99
C THR A 171 -7.36 8.38 -10.37
N CYS A 172 -6.75 7.73 -11.36
CA CYS A 172 -6.80 8.17 -12.75
C CYS A 172 -8.02 7.61 -13.48
N LEU A 173 -8.36 6.34 -13.21
CA LEU A 173 -9.41 5.62 -13.90
C LEU A 173 -10.34 4.89 -12.94
N ILE A 174 -11.65 5.02 -13.15
CA ILE A 174 -12.70 4.18 -12.55
C ILE A 174 -13.55 3.64 -13.72
N PRO A 175 -13.12 2.51 -14.31
CA PRO A 175 -13.80 1.97 -15.48
C PRO A 175 -15.12 1.29 -15.10
N LYS A 176 -16.12 1.34 -16.01
CA LYS A 176 -17.40 0.65 -15.83
C LYS A 176 -17.24 -0.87 -15.84
N GLU A 177 -16.36 -1.38 -16.70
CA GLU A 177 -16.02 -2.80 -16.79
C GLU A 177 -14.60 -3.01 -16.24
N PHE A 178 -14.46 -3.89 -15.25
CA PHE A 178 -13.20 -4.15 -14.56
C PHE A 178 -12.86 -5.64 -14.59
N TYR A 179 -11.94 -6.01 -15.48
CA TYR A 179 -11.49 -7.41 -15.66
C TYR A 179 -10.22 -7.77 -14.87
N GLY A 180 -9.68 -6.82 -14.13
CA GLY A 180 -8.44 -6.93 -13.35
C GLY A 180 -7.52 -5.74 -13.57
N VAL A 181 -6.61 -5.49 -12.62
CA VAL A 181 -5.69 -4.34 -12.67
C VAL A 181 -4.85 -4.36 -13.94
N GLY A 182 -4.28 -5.52 -14.30
CA GLY A 182 -3.39 -5.66 -15.45
C GLY A 182 -4.02 -5.32 -16.80
N ALA A 183 -5.36 -5.42 -16.92
CA ALA A 183 -6.07 -5.08 -18.16
C ALA A 183 -5.99 -3.59 -18.56
N PHE A 184 -5.53 -2.73 -17.63
CA PHE A 184 -5.39 -1.29 -17.85
C PHE A 184 -3.94 -0.86 -18.14
N TYR A 185 -3.04 -1.82 -18.28
CA TYR A 185 -1.62 -1.63 -18.58
C TYR A 185 -1.23 -2.37 -19.87
N GLU A 186 -0.41 -1.75 -20.70
CA GLU A 186 0.19 -2.42 -21.88
C GLU A 186 1.28 -3.40 -21.42
N ASN A 187 2.10 -2.96 -20.44
CA ASN A 187 3.11 -3.78 -19.80
C ASN A 187 2.81 -3.88 -18.30
N PHE A 188 2.44 -5.09 -17.84
CA PHE A 188 2.11 -5.40 -16.44
C PHE A 188 2.86 -6.66 -15.96
N GLU A 189 4.16 -6.73 -16.23
CA GLU A 189 4.99 -7.85 -15.80
C GLU A 189 5.04 -7.96 -14.28
N GLN A 190 5.25 -9.19 -13.80
CA GLN A 190 5.46 -9.43 -12.38
C GLN A 190 6.81 -8.82 -11.98
N LEU A 191 6.79 -8.07 -10.88
CA LEU A 191 8.02 -7.49 -10.33
C LEU A 191 8.76 -8.51 -9.48
N GLU A 192 10.07 -8.57 -9.70
CA GLU A 192 10.96 -9.38 -8.89
C GLU A 192 11.42 -8.61 -7.64
N ASP A 193 11.95 -9.34 -6.64
CA ASP A 193 12.29 -8.75 -5.34
C ASP A 193 13.44 -7.75 -5.43
N ASP A 194 14.44 -7.99 -6.28
CA ASP A 194 15.56 -7.09 -6.52
C ASP A 194 15.15 -5.79 -7.23
N GLU A 195 14.14 -5.82 -8.09
CA GLU A 195 13.56 -4.61 -8.66
C GLU A 195 12.93 -3.73 -7.57
N VAL A 196 12.17 -4.33 -6.64
CA VAL A 196 11.59 -3.62 -5.48
C VAL A 196 12.69 -2.95 -4.66
N VAL A 197 13.76 -3.69 -4.33
CA VAL A 197 14.93 -3.15 -3.61
C VAL A 197 15.58 -1.98 -4.37
N SER A 198 15.72 -2.10 -5.70
CA SER A 198 16.26 -1.04 -6.55
C SER A 198 15.44 0.25 -6.47
N TYR A 199 14.12 0.18 -6.54
CA TYR A 199 13.23 1.34 -6.41
C TYR A 199 13.36 2.00 -5.03
N LEU A 200 13.40 1.21 -3.95
CA LEU A 200 13.58 1.72 -2.60
C LEU A 200 14.92 2.45 -2.41
N PHE A 201 15.99 1.90 -2.98
CA PHE A 201 17.32 2.51 -2.89
C PHE A 201 17.38 3.84 -3.65
N LYS A 202 16.80 3.91 -4.86
CA LYS A 202 16.73 5.14 -5.66
C LYS A 202 15.93 6.23 -4.95
N SER A 203 14.80 5.88 -4.31
CA SER A 203 13.98 6.86 -3.60
C SER A 203 14.68 7.47 -2.38
N LYS A 204 15.52 6.69 -1.67
CA LYS A 204 16.28 7.17 -0.50
C LYS A 204 17.38 8.18 -0.87
N LYS A 205 18.07 8.01 -2.00
CA LYS A 205 19.10 8.95 -2.45
C LYS A 205 18.54 10.37 -2.67
N LEU A 206 17.32 10.47 -3.18
CA LEU A 206 16.68 11.75 -3.47
C LEU A 206 16.32 12.52 -2.19
N THR A 207 15.93 11.85 -1.12
CA THR A 207 15.60 12.50 0.16
C THR A 207 16.83 12.96 0.93
N THR A 208 17.98 12.30 0.78
CA THR A 208 19.24 12.71 1.43
C THR A 208 19.91 13.91 0.76
N ASP A 209 19.76 14.09 -0.54
CA ASP A 209 20.34 15.24 -1.25
C ASP A 209 19.55 16.54 -1.00
N THR A 210 18.23 16.44 -0.76
CA THR A 210 17.39 17.59 -0.44
C THR A 210 17.66 18.15 0.98
N THR A 211 18.11 17.31 1.92
CA THR A 211 18.42 17.72 3.30
C THR A 211 19.82 18.32 3.47
N LYS A 212 20.70 18.18 2.49
CA LYS A 212 22.07 18.78 2.52
C LYS A 212 22.13 20.20 1.94
N ASN A 213 21.06 20.67 1.32
CA ASN A 213 20.98 22.00 0.68
C ASN A 213 20.06 22.99 1.42
N LEU A 214 19.71 22.70 2.66
CA LEU A 214 19.05 23.60 3.62
C LEU A 214 19.97 23.85 4.83
#